data_c83d043491d05433ea5f26ddb51c7b80
#
_entry.id   c83d043491d05433ea5f26ddb51c7b80
#
_cell.length_a   1.000
_cell.length_b   1.000
_cell.length_c   1.000
_cell.angle_alpha   90.00
_cell.angle_beta   90.00
_cell.angle_gamma   90.00
#
_symmetry.space_group_name_H-M   'P 1'
#
loop_
_entity.id
_entity.type
_entity.pdbx_description
1 polymer ?
#
loop_
_entity_poly.entity_id
_entity_poly.type
_entity_poly.pdbx_seq_one_letter_code
_entity_poly.pdbx_strand_id
1 'polypeptide(L)'
;MKKLVLIESISQHRIRHCVEVEDDIDHALDSFAAGELDDKEMSQEWLGEIPVSHREITEDEYLKIFDIDNEYLKDWDKEQKLDMIHRIKSDE
;
A
#
# COMPACT_ATOMS: atom_id res chain seq x y z
N MET A 1 16.26 23.09 -11.23
CA MET A 1 16.90 22.07 -10.38
C MET A 1 15.91 20.93 -10.15
N LYS A 2 16.34 19.70 -10.35
CA LYS A 2 15.49 18.54 -10.16
C LYS A 2 15.41 18.17 -8.68
N LYS A 3 14.22 17.82 -8.26
CA LYS A 3 13.97 17.42 -6.86
C LYS A 3 13.26 16.08 -6.84
N LEU A 4 13.54 15.28 -5.83
CA LEU A 4 12.82 14.03 -5.58
C LEU A 4 11.78 14.27 -4.50
N VAL A 5 10.56 13.79 -4.74
CA VAL A 5 9.46 13.90 -3.78
C VAL A 5 8.95 12.51 -3.46
N LEU A 6 8.95 12.16 -2.19
CA LEU A 6 8.38 10.91 -1.72
C LEU A 6 6.90 11.15 -1.40
N ILE A 7 6.02 10.39 -2.06
CA ILE A 7 4.58 10.43 -1.80
C ILE A 7 4.18 9.10 -1.19
N GLU A 8 3.54 9.16 -0.04
CA GLU A 8 2.95 7.98 0.57
C GLU A 8 1.44 8.04 0.38
N SER A 9 0.87 6.94 -0.08
CA SER A 9 -0.57 6.83 -0.27
C SER A 9 -1.08 5.53 0.34
N ILE A 10 -2.39 5.50 0.60
CA ILE A 10 -3.07 4.31 1.10
C ILE A 10 -4.15 3.94 0.12
N SER A 11 -4.12 2.69 -0.32
CA SER A 11 -5.16 2.11 -1.16
C SER A 11 -6.28 1.58 -0.28
N GLN A 12 -7.52 1.93 -0.57
CA GLN A 12 -8.67 1.52 0.22
C GLN A 12 -9.53 0.53 -0.53
N HIS A 13 -9.90 -0.55 0.14
CA HIS A 13 -10.80 -1.57 -0.38
C HIS A 13 -11.96 -1.77 0.59
N ARG A 14 -13.16 -1.89 0.06
CA ARG A 14 -14.32 -2.28 0.84
C ARG A 14 -14.57 -3.76 0.59
N ILE A 15 -14.50 -4.55 1.64
CA ILE A 15 -14.73 -5.99 1.57
C ILE A 15 -15.98 -6.30 2.39
N ARG A 16 -16.88 -7.05 1.80
CA ARG A 16 -18.12 -7.46 2.46
C ARG A 16 -18.13 -8.94 2.69
N HIS A 17 -18.60 -9.33 3.86
CA HIS A 17 -18.80 -10.72 4.24
C HIS A 17 -20.25 -10.90 4.68
N CYS A 18 -20.83 -12.04 4.35
CA CYS A 18 -22.14 -12.41 4.86
C CYS A 18 -21.98 -13.68 5.69
N VAL A 19 -22.42 -13.65 6.93
CA VAL A 19 -22.22 -14.76 7.87
C VAL A 19 -23.57 -15.23 8.38
N GLU A 20 -23.81 -16.54 8.30
CA GLU A 20 -24.99 -17.15 8.88
C GLU A 20 -24.72 -17.52 10.33
N VAL A 21 -25.58 -17.07 11.22
CA VAL A 21 -25.52 -17.44 12.65
C VAL A 21 -26.86 -18.00 13.08
N GLU A 22 -26.86 -18.84 14.13
CA GLU A 22 -28.09 -19.49 14.56
C GLU A 22 -29.02 -18.56 15.34
N ASP A 23 -28.49 -17.81 16.30
CA ASP A 23 -29.34 -17.01 17.18
C ASP A 23 -28.75 -15.67 17.64
N ASP A 24 -27.45 -15.48 17.59
CA ASP A 24 -26.79 -14.25 18.10
C ASP A 24 -25.99 -13.55 17.01
N ILE A 25 -26.48 -12.37 16.60
CA ILE A 25 -25.82 -11.60 15.54
C ILE A 25 -24.39 -11.19 15.92
N ASP A 26 -24.14 -10.95 17.20
CA ASP A 26 -22.82 -10.55 17.66
C ASP A 26 -21.77 -11.62 17.44
N HIS A 27 -22.19 -12.88 17.34
CA HIS A 27 -21.29 -13.99 17.06
C HIS A 27 -20.60 -13.83 15.69
N ALA A 28 -21.28 -13.26 14.71
CA ALA A 28 -20.68 -13.00 13.40
C ALA A 28 -19.50 -12.02 13.51
N LEU A 29 -19.66 -10.97 14.30
CA LEU A 29 -18.59 -9.99 14.52
C LEU A 29 -17.42 -10.60 15.30
N ASP A 30 -17.72 -11.44 16.28
CA ASP A 30 -16.68 -12.13 17.04
C ASP A 30 -15.86 -13.06 16.15
N SER A 31 -16.51 -13.78 15.24
CA SER A 31 -15.82 -14.65 14.28
C SER A 31 -14.95 -13.85 13.31
N PHE A 32 -15.42 -12.68 12.89
CA PHE A 32 -14.63 -11.80 12.05
C PHE A 32 -13.38 -11.31 12.80
N ALA A 33 -13.56 -10.86 14.03
CA ALA A 33 -12.44 -10.36 14.85
C ALA A 33 -11.42 -11.47 15.16
N ALA A 34 -11.86 -12.72 15.25
CA ALA A 34 -10.99 -13.86 15.47
C ALA A 34 -10.29 -14.37 14.21
N GLY A 35 -10.58 -13.77 13.05
CA GLY A 35 -9.97 -14.19 11.79
C GLY A 35 -10.55 -15.47 11.21
N GLU A 36 -11.74 -15.85 11.61
CA GLU A 36 -12.37 -17.11 11.18
C GLU A 36 -13.07 -17.01 9.82
N LEU A 37 -13.20 -15.79 9.25
CA LEU A 37 -13.94 -15.56 8.00
C LEU A 37 -13.00 -15.39 6.80
N ASP A 38 -11.91 -16.06 6.80
CA ASP A 38 -10.76 -15.78 5.95
C ASP A 38 -10.96 -15.93 4.44
N ASP A 39 -11.86 -16.81 3.98
CA ASP A 39 -11.85 -17.18 2.56
C ASP A 39 -13.11 -16.87 1.78
N LYS A 40 -14.12 -16.31 2.41
CA LYS A 40 -15.42 -16.15 1.74
C LYS A 40 -15.91 -14.72 1.76
N GLU A 41 -15.18 -13.87 1.09
CA GLU A 41 -15.67 -12.52 0.89
C GLU A 41 -16.76 -12.52 -0.19
N MET A 42 -17.84 -11.83 0.09
CA MET A 42 -18.97 -11.72 -0.83
C MET A 42 -18.66 -10.79 -1.99
N SER A 43 -17.93 -9.71 -1.72
CA SER A 43 -17.57 -8.75 -2.73
C SER A 43 -16.38 -7.91 -2.27
N GLN A 44 -15.69 -7.34 -3.25
CA GLN A 44 -14.58 -6.43 -3.00
C GLN A 44 -14.70 -5.25 -3.97
N GLU A 45 -14.49 -4.05 -3.46
CA GLU A 45 -14.48 -2.84 -4.28
C GLU A 45 -13.31 -1.95 -3.90
N TRP A 46 -12.53 -1.56 -4.89
CA TRP A 46 -11.45 -0.61 -4.68
C TRP A 46 -12.05 0.80 -4.62
N LEU A 47 -11.76 1.51 -3.54
CA LEU A 47 -12.29 2.84 -3.30
C LEU A 47 -11.30 3.96 -3.65
N GLY A 48 -10.14 3.59 -4.18
CA GLY A 48 -9.13 4.55 -4.62
C GLY A 48 -7.97 4.68 -3.66
N GLU A 49 -7.06 5.57 -4.01
CA GLU A 49 -5.90 5.88 -3.19
C GLU A 49 -6.03 7.27 -2.60
N ILE A 50 -5.60 7.43 -1.36
CA ILE A 50 -5.56 8.71 -0.69
C ILE A 50 -4.11 9.03 -0.35
N PRO A 51 -3.55 10.14 -0.86
CA PRO A 51 -2.21 10.54 -0.45
C PRO A 51 -2.23 10.99 1.02
N VAL A 52 -1.36 10.40 1.83
CA VAL A 52 -1.30 10.69 3.26
C VAL A 52 -0.12 11.58 3.63
N SER A 53 0.92 11.61 2.82
CA SER A 53 2.05 12.49 3.04
C SER A 53 2.84 12.70 1.76
N HIS A 54 3.59 13.80 1.73
CA HIS A 54 4.57 14.03 0.68
C HIS A 54 5.70 14.90 1.24
N ARG A 55 6.92 14.63 0.80
CA ARG A 55 8.07 15.44 1.21
C ARG A 55 9.20 15.31 0.20
N GLU A 56 10.04 16.33 0.16
CA GLU A 56 11.25 16.29 -0.66
C GLU A 56 12.28 15.39 0.02
N ILE A 57 12.96 14.55 -0.76
CA ILE A 57 14.03 13.69 -0.27
C ILE A 57 15.26 13.82 -1.17
N THR A 58 16.42 13.42 -0.62
CA THR A 58 17.65 13.33 -1.42
C THR A 58 17.73 11.96 -2.10
N GLU A 59 18.63 11.83 -3.06
CA GLU A 59 18.90 10.55 -3.70
C GLU A 59 19.37 9.51 -2.69
N ASP A 60 20.24 9.92 -1.75
CA ASP A 60 20.71 9.00 -0.71
C ASP A 60 19.58 8.52 0.18
N GLU A 61 18.64 9.39 0.54
CA GLU A 61 17.46 9.01 1.31
C GLU A 61 16.59 8.04 0.51
N TYR A 62 16.41 8.30 -0.79
CA TYR A 62 15.65 7.41 -1.66
C TYR A 62 16.24 6.00 -1.64
N LEU A 63 17.56 5.88 -1.80
CA LEU A 63 18.22 4.58 -1.82
C LEU A 63 18.08 3.83 -0.49
N LYS A 64 18.16 4.55 0.62
CA LYS A 64 17.96 3.96 1.94
C LYS A 64 16.54 3.44 2.13
N ILE A 65 15.56 4.25 1.75
CA ILE A 65 14.14 3.87 1.86
C ILE A 65 13.86 2.68 0.94
N PHE A 66 14.39 2.70 -0.28
CA PHE A 66 14.23 1.59 -1.22
C PHE A 66 14.72 0.28 -0.62
N ASP A 67 15.90 0.28 0.00
CA ASP A 67 16.48 -0.91 0.58
C ASP A 67 15.69 -1.43 1.78
N ILE A 68 15.12 -0.54 2.57
CA ILE A 68 14.28 -0.90 3.72
C ILE A 68 12.97 -1.53 3.22
N ASP A 69 12.33 -0.90 2.24
CA ASP A 69 11.02 -1.35 1.75
C ASP A 69 11.12 -2.60 0.87
N ASN A 70 12.26 -2.77 0.20
CA ASN A 70 12.47 -3.85 -0.77
C ASN A 70 13.74 -4.63 -0.41
N GLU A 71 13.78 -5.19 0.78
CA GLU A 71 14.98 -5.89 1.27
C GLU A 71 15.45 -6.97 0.30
N TYR A 72 14.53 -7.65 -0.36
CA TYR A 72 14.86 -8.69 -1.34
C TYR A 72 15.52 -8.15 -2.62
N LEU A 73 15.50 -6.83 -2.83
CA LEU A 73 16.10 -6.16 -3.98
C LEU A 73 17.32 -5.32 -3.59
N LYS A 74 17.80 -5.42 -2.37
CA LYS A 74 18.90 -4.58 -1.90
C LYS A 74 20.19 -4.77 -2.69
N ASP A 75 20.35 -5.92 -3.34
CA ASP A 75 21.53 -6.22 -4.14
C ASP A 75 21.44 -5.70 -5.57
N TRP A 76 20.34 -5.08 -5.95
CA TRP A 76 20.26 -4.39 -7.23
C TRP A 76 21.29 -3.27 -7.27
N ASP A 77 21.81 -2.96 -8.45
CA ASP A 77 22.71 -1.83 -8.58
C ASP A 77 21.93 -0.49 -8.48
N LYS A 78 22.69 0.58 -8.33
CA LYS A 78 22.11 1.90 -8.13
C LYS A 78 21.20 2.33 -9.29
N GLU A 79 21.61 2.03 -10.52
CA GLU A 79 20.82 2.41 -11.69
C GLU A 79 19.46 1.72 -11.72
N GLN A 80 19.42 0.44 -11.37
CA GLN A 80 18.17 -0.31 -11.31
C GLN A 80 17.22 0.27 -10.28
N LYS A 81 17.75 0.66 -9.11
CA LYS A 81 16.94 1.27 -8.07
C LYS A 81 16.40 2.63 -8.47
N LEU A 82 17.23 3.42 -9.15
CA LEU A 82 16.84 4.75 -9.62
C LEU A 82 15.81 4.69 -10.75
N ASP A 83 15.77 3.61 -11.51
CA ASP A 83 14.81 3.42 -12.60
C ASP A 83 13.37 3.31 -12.09
N MET A 84 13.18 3.03 -10.81
CA MET A 84 11.85 2.97 -10.20
C MET A 84 11.27 4.36 -9.90
N ILE A 85 12.05 5.41 -10.11
CA ILE A 85 11.57 6.77 -9.90
C ILE A 85 10.73 7.19 -11.10
N HIS A 86 9.50 7.62 -10.85
CA HIS A 86 8.65 8.20 -11.87
C HIS A 86 9.14 9.61 -12.17
N ARG A 87 9.48 9.88 -13.44
CA ARG A 87 10.03 11.18 -13.81
C ARG A 87 9.03 11.95 -14.65
N ILE A 88 8.69 13.13 -14.16
CA ILE A 88 7.80 14.05 -14.87
C ILE A 88 8.68 15.03 -15.64
N LYS A 89 8.45 15.09 -16.96
CA LYS A 89 9.17 16.04 -17.80
C LYS A 89 8.46 17.38 -17.79
N SER A 90 9.26 18.43 -17.67
CA SER A 90 8.73 19.78 -17.78
C SER A 90 8.52 20.11 -19.26
N ASP A 91 7.33 20.59 -19.58
CA ASP A 91 6.98 21.05 -20.93
C ASP A 91 7.37 22.51 -21.09
N GLU A 92 8.57 22.74 -21.56
CA GLU A 92 8.99 24.10 -21.87
C GLU A 92 9.22 24.29 -23.34
#